data_3959ffab6af71dddd2d22a5ecfbe6b71
#
_entry.id   3959ffab6af71dddd2d22a5ecfbe6b71
#
_cell.length_a   1.000
_cell.length_b   1.000
_cell.length_c   1.000
_cell.angle_alpha   90.00
_cell.angle_beta   90.00
_cell.angle_gamma   90.00
#
_symmetry.space_group_name_H-M   'P 1'
#
loop_
_entity.id
_entity.type
_entity.pdbx_description
1 polymer ?
#
loop_
_entity_poly.entity_id
_entity_poly.type
_entity_poly.pdbx_seq_one_letter_code
_entity_poly.pdbx_strand_id
1 'polypeptide(L)'
;MEKWRLIITPAGSGAWNMALDEALLRSVAEGSAPTTLRMYDWHPTTLTLGFAQPAADVDTDSMNAEGWDLVRRPTGGSAVLHVDELTYALTARAYEPLLSEGLLESYRKISQALLAGLNRLSVSAVGDRTYGKSSSAKQRNPVCFETPSNYEITSQGKKLIGSAQA
;
A
#
# COMPACT_ATOMS: atom_id res chain seq x y z
N MET A 1 -15.57 -19.87 -9.88
CA MET A 1 -14.55 -19.04 -9.17
C MET A 1 -13.81 -18.26 -10.22
N GLU A 2 -13.81 -16.95 -10.12
CA GLU A 2 -12.94 -16.12 -10.97
C GLU A 2 -11.48 -16.41 -10.63
N LYS A 3 -10.63 -16.47 -11.64
CA LYS A 3 -9.20 -16.73 -11.45
C LYS A 3 -8.49 -15.40 -11.28
N TRP A 4 -7.80 -15.24 -10.16
CA TRP A 4 -6.89 -14.12 -9.94
C TRP A 4 -5.50 -14.45 -10.49
N ARG A 5 -4.78 -13.42 -10.90
CA ARG A 5 -3.39 -13.54 -11.34
C ARG A 5 -2.47 -13.11 -10.20
N LEU A 6 -1.44 -13.91 -9.91
CA LEU A 6 -0.33 -13.53 -9.04
C LEU A 6 0.88 -13.17 -9.91
N ILE A 7 1.48 -12.02 -9.64
CA ILE A 7 2.74 -11.57 -10.25
C ILE A 7 3.73 -11.33 -9.11
N ILE A 8 4.92 -11.90 -9.22
CA ILE A 8 6.04 -11.61 -8.32
C ILE A 8 7.16 -11.05 -9.18
N THR A 9 7.57 -9.81 -8.90
CA THR A 9 8.65 -9.16 -9.64
C THR A 9 9.83 -8.91 -8.73
N PRO A 10 11.07 -8.95 -9.27
CA PRO A 10 12.24 -8.55 -8.51
C PRO A 10 12.16 -7.06 -8.13
N ALA A 11 13.06 -6.61 -7.28
CA ALA A 11 13.19 -5.21 -6.90
C ALA A 11 13.35 -4.32 -8.15
N GLY A 12 12.59 -3.25 -8.20
CA GLY A 12 12.57 -2.30 -9.31
C GLY A 12 12.63 -0.86 -8.83
N SER A 13 13.00 0.06 -9.72
CA SER A 13 13.02 1.49 -9.44
C SER A 13 11.60 2.01 -9.12
N GLY A 14 11.53 3.13 -8.41
CA GLY A 14 10.27 3.77 -8.07
C GLY A 14 9.41 4.02 -9.30
N ALA A 15 9.99 4.59 -10.36
CA ALA A 15 9.30 4.87 -11.61
C ALA A 15 8.77 3.58 -12.28
N TRP A 16 9.59 2.52 -12.33
CA TRP A 16 9.18 1.22 -12.89
C TRP A 16 8.02 0.61 -12.13
N ASN A 17 8.11 0.57 -10.77
CA ASN A 17 7.07 -0.02 -9.94
C ASN A 17 5.74 0.70 -10.11
N MET A 18 5.73 2.04 -10.10
CA MET A 18 4.51 2.81 -10.28
C MET A 18 3.94 2.69 -11.69
N ALA A 19 4.79 2.68 -12.73
CA ALA A 19 4.35 2.48 -14.11
C ALA A 19 3.70 1.10 -14.32
N LEU A 20 4.27 0.05 -13.71
CA LEU A 20 3.71 -1.30 -13.80
C LEU A 20 2.38 -1.41 -13.05
N ASP A 21 2.27 -0.82 -11.85
CA ASP A 21 1.01 -0.80 -11.11
C ASP A 21 -0.09 -0.04 -11.87
N GLU A 22 0.25 1.09 -12.52
CA GLU A 22 -0.69 1.83 -13.38
C GLU A 22 -1.09 1.03 -14.62
N ALA A 23 -0.15 0.37 -15.28
CA ALA A 23 -0.44 -0.48 -16.44
C ALA A 23 -1.37 -1.65 -16.09
N LEU A 24 -1.16 -2.28 -14.92
CA LEU A 24 -2.03 -3.32 -14.40
C LEU A 24 -3.43 -2.78 -14.09
N LEU A 25 -3.52 -1.60 -13.47
CA LEU A 25 -4.79 -0.96 -13.16
C LEU A 25 -5.60 -0.71 -14.45
N ARG A 26 -4.97 -0.15 -15.48
CA ARG A 26 -5.62 0.11 -16.78
C ARG A 26 -6.07 -1.20 -17.44
N SER A 27 -5.21 -2.20 -17.51
CA SER A 27 -5.54 -3.49 -18.13
C SER A 27 -6.69 -4.22 -17.44
N VAL A 28 -6.76 -4.16 -16.11
CA VAL A 28 -7.86 -4.75 -15.34
C VAL A 28 -9.15 -3.94 -15.53
N ALA A 29 -9.06 -2.60 -15.52
CA ALA A 29 -10.22 -1.73 -15.74
C ALA A 29 -10.83 -1.92 -17.14
N GLU A 30 -10.02 -2.06 -18.17
CA GLU A 30 -10.44 -2.33 -19.56
C GLU A 30 -10.94 -3.76 -19.78
N GLY A 31 -10.69 -4.65 -18.84
CA GLY A 31 -11.09 -6.06 -18.94
C GLY A 31 -10.14 -6.95 -19.74
N SER A 32 -8.98 -6.45 -20.13
CA SER A 32 -7.94 -7.20 -20.83
C SER A 32 -7.10 -8.09 -19.89
N ALA A 33 -7.19 -7.86 -18.56
CA ALA A 33 -6.53 -8.66 -17.54
C ALA A 33 -7.48 -9.02 -16.38
N PRO A 34 -7.26 -10.15 -15.71
CA PRO A 34 -8.02 -10.52 -14.51
C PRO A 34 -7.58 -9.70 -13.31
N THR A 35 -8.36 -9.76 -12.21
CA THR A 35 -7.93 -9.28 -10.89
C THR A 35 -6.53 -9.79 -10.60
N THR A 36 -5.63 -8.89 -10.21
CA THR A 36 -4.20 -9.20 -10.10
C THR A 36 -3.66 -8.77 -8.74
N LEU A 37 -3.02 -9.71 -8.05
CA LEU A 37 -2.15 -9.45 -6.90
C LEU A 37 -0.71 -9.41 -7.39
N ARG A 38 -0.01 -8.32 -7.15
CA ARG A 38 1.42 -8.18 -7.42
C ARG A 38 2.16 -8.04 -6.10
N MET A 39 3.35 -8.70 -6.00
CA MET A 39 4.28 -8.58 -4.88
C MET A 39 5.64 -8.18 -5.43
N TYR A 40 6.30 -7.22 -4.78
CA TYR A 40 7.55 -6.63 -5.28
C TYR A 40 8.33 -5.88 -4.20
N ASP A 41 9.57 -5.57 -4.51
CA ASP A 41 10.49 -4.80 -3.69
C ASP A 41 10.96 -3.54 -4.44
N TRP A 42 11.76 -2.71 -3.77
CA TRP A 42 12.28 -1.46 -4.30
C TRP A 42 13.80 -1.44 -4.34
N HIS A 43 14.36 -0.96 -5.45
CA HIS A 43 15.77 -0.66 -5.57
C HIS A 43 15.99 0.39 -6.64
N PRO A 44 16.63 1.53 -6.32
CA PRO A 44 17.17 1.92 -5.01
C PRO A 44 16.07 2.17 -3.95
N THR A 45 16.49 2.54 -2.73
CA THR A 45 15.59 3.08 -1.70
C THR A 45 14.68 4.13 -2.32
N THR A 46 13.39 4.04 -2.07
CA THR A 46 12.40 4.89 -2.73
C THR A 46 11.47 5.55 -1.71
N LEU A 47 11.27 6.85 -1.82
CA LEU A 47 10.21 7.56 -1.10
C LEU A 47 8.99 7.69 -2.01
N THR A 48 7.85 7.13 -1.59
CA THR A 48 6.58 7.37 -2.31
C THR A 48 5.75 8.42 -1.62
N LEU A 49 5.29 9.41 -2.38
CA LEU A 49 4.28 10.38 -1.95
C LEU A 49 2.88 9.82 -2.18
N GLY A 50 1.97 10.14 -1.26
CA GLY A 50 0.54 9.91 -1.53
C GLY A 50 0.03 10.82 -2.64
N PHE A 51 -1.08 10.43 -3.28
CA PHE A 51 -1.64 11.13 -4.44
C PHE A 51 -1.76 12.64 -4.26
N ALA A 52 -2.29 13.09 -3.13
CA ALA A 52 -2.53 14.52 -2.84
C ALA A 52 -1.42 15.19 -2.00
N GLN A 53 -0.33 14.49 -1.68
CA GLN A 53 0.73 15.03 -0.85
C GLN A 53 1.59 16.01 -1.64
N PRO A 54 1.86 17.25 -1.13
CA PRO A 54 2.76 18.19 -1.78
C PRO A 54 4.18 17.66 -1.88
N ALA A 55 4.83 17.88 -3.02
CA ALA A 55 6.26 17.52 -3.19
C ALA A 55 7.19 18.41 -2.35
N ALA A 56 6.73 19.63 -2.01
CA ALA A 56 7.45 20.56 -1.14
C ALA A 56 7.64 20.05 0.29
N ASP A 57 6.93 18.97 0.70
CA ASP A 57 7.13 18.32 2.01
C ASP A 57 8.42 17.49 2.06
N VAL A 58 9.16 17.38 0.94
CA VAL A 58 10.32 16.50 0.79
C VAL A 58 11.59 17.31 0.50
N ASP A 59 12.65 17.02 1.25
CA ASP A 59 14.00 17.50 0.95
C ASP A 59 14.61 16.66 -0.18
N THR A 60 14.40 17.14 -1.41
CA THR A 60 14.89 16.46 -2.63
C THR A 60 16.41 16.48 -2.75
N ASP A 61 17.09 17.48 -2.18
CA ASP A 61 18.55 17.56 -2.24
C ASP A 61 19.19 16.48 -1.37
N SER A 62 18.69 16.28 -0.16
CA SER A 62 19.11 15.17 0.71
C SER A 62 18.83 13.81 0.07
N MET A 63 17.66 13.63 -0.55
CA MET A 63 17.33 12.37 -1.24
C MET A 63 18.27 12.07 -2.39
N ASN A 64 18.58 13.09 -3.22
CA ASN A 64 19.52 12.95 -4.33
C ASN A 64 20.93 12.60 -3.85
N ALA A 65 21.38 13.20 -2.76
CA ALA A 65 22.68 12.91 -2.16
C ALA A 65 22.80 11.45 -1.68
N GLU A 66 21.69 10.88 -1.18
CA GLU A 66 21.59 9.48 -0.74
C GLU A 66 21.30 8.50 -1.90
N GLY A 67 21.06 9.00 -3.11
CA GLY A 67 20.74 8.17 -4.28
C GLY A 67 19.35 7.50 -4.19
N TRP A 68 18.39 8.13 -3.51
CA TRP A 68 17.03 7.60 -3.36
C TRP A 68 16.11 8.04 -4.51
N ASP A 69 15.17 7.20 -4.88
CA ASP A 69 14.10 7.56 -5.83
C ASP A 69 12.97 8.31 -5.11
N LEU A 70 12.36 9.24 -5.84
CA LEU A 70 11.12 9.92 -5.42
C LEU A 70 10.04 9.68 -6.47
N VAL A 71 8.90 9.10 -6.04
CA VAL A 71 7.75 8.89 -6.92
C VAL A 71 6.44 9.19 -6.21
N ARG A 72 5.39 9.39 -6.99
CA ARG A 72 4.01 9.54 -6.49
C ARG A 72 3.21 8.29 -6.80
N ARG A 73 2.55 7.74 -5.79
CA ARG A 73 1.65 6.60 -5.98
C ARG A 73 0.21 7.07 -6.28
N PRO A 74 -0.60 6.28 -6.99
CA PRO A 74 -1.99 6.62 -7.28
C PRO A 74 -2.89 6.60 -6.04
N THR A 75 -2.49 5.93 -4.98
CA THR A 75 -3.25 5.83 -3.73
C THR A 75 -2.97 7.00 -2.78
N GLY A 76 -3.88 7.24 -1.85
CA GLY A 76 -3.76 8.31 -0.85
C GLY A 76 -2.76 8.00 0.27
N GLY A 77 -2.85 8.79 1.36
CA GLY A 77 -2.01 8.66 2.55
C GLY A 77 -0.78 9.57 2.53
N SER A 78 0.03 9.50 3.61
CA SER A 78 1.30 10.22 3.75
C SER A 78 2.46 9.47 3.08
N ALA A 79 3.63 10.10 3.01
CA ALA A 79 4.83 9.51 2.43
C ALA A 79 5.21 8.18 3.10
N VAL A 80 5.75 7.27 2.31
CA VAL A 80 6.30 5.97 2.77
C VAL A 80 7.72 5.84 2.20
N LEU A 81 8.67 5.58 3.10
CA LEU A 81 10.03 5.24 2.72
C LEU A 81 10.15 3.72 2.59
N HIS A 82 10.51 3.27 1.40
CA HIS A 82 10.67 1.87 1.03
C HIS A 82 12.15 1.50 1.07
N VAL A 83 12.52 0.60 2.01
CA VAL A 83 13.91 0.18 2.25
C VAL A 83 14.02 -1.33 2.24
N ASP A 84 13.46 -1.99 3.23
CA ASP A 84 13.55 -3.43 3.45
C ASP A 84 12.16 -3.96 3.86
N GLU A 85 11.24 -3.94 2.91
CA GLU A 85 9.88 -4.44 3.08
C GLU A 85 9.41 -5.14 1.81
N LEU A 86 8.35 -5.92 1.95
CA LEU A 86 7.60 -6.47 0.84
C LEU A 86 6.38 -5.60 0.54
N THR A 87 6.31 -5.05 -0.65
CA THR A 87 5.14 -4.30 -1.13
C THR A 87 4.17 -5.22 -1.88
N TYR A 88 2.88 -4.99 -1.69
CA TYR A 88 1.85 -5.60 -2.51
C TYR A 88 0.97 -4.56 -3.19
N ALA A 89 0.53 -4.86 -4.41
CA ALA A 89 -0.52 -4.13 -5.11
C ALA A 89 -1.65 -5.09 -5.51
N LEU A 90 -2.87 -4.79 -5.11
CA LEU A 90 -4.06 -5.53 -5.53
C LEU A 90 -4.87 -4.65 -6.48
N THR A 91 -4.98 -5.10 -7.72
CA THR A 91 -5.74 -4.43 -8.77
C THR A 91 -6.97 -5.24 -9.14
N ALA A 92 -8.13 -4.66 -8.97
CA ALA A 92 -9.41 -5.31 -9.22
C ALA A 92 -10.39 -4.35 -9.88
N ARG A 93 -11.41 -4.89 -10.53
CA ARG A 93 -12.54 -4.10 -11.03
C ARG A 93 -13.43 -3.65 -9.87
N ALA A 94 -14.11 -2.52 -10.03
CA ALA A 94 -15.02 -2.00 -9.01
C ALA A 94 -16.15 -2.96 -8.60
N TYR A 95 -16.50 -3.89 -9.48
CA TYR A 95 -17.51 -4.92 -9.23
C TYR A 95 -16.94 -6.31 -8.90
N GLU A 96 -15.65 -6.38 -8.53
CA GLU A 96 -15.05 -7.64 -8.03
C GLU A 96 -15.85 -8.16 -6.83
N PRO A 97 -16.43 -9.36 -6.88
CA PRO A 97 -17.39 -9.83 -5.85
C PRO A 97 -16.83 -9.80 -4.43
N LEU A 98 -15.52 -10.00 -4.28
CA LEU A 98 -14.88 -9.97 -2.97
C LEU A 98 -14.60 -8.55 -2.45
N LEU A 99 -14.70 -7.51 -3.30
CA LEU A 99 -14.27 -6.14 -2.96
C LEU A 99 -15.35 -5.08 -3.22
N SER A 100 -16.50 -5.45 -3.79
CA SER A 100 -17.51 -4.54 -4.32
C SER A 100 -18.44 -3.90 -3.29
N GLU A 101 -18.32 -4.21 -2.01
CA GLU A 101 -19.21 -3.71 -0.95
C GLU A 101 -18.79 -2.34 -0.39
N GLY A 102 -17.95 -1.61 -1.13
CA GLY A 102 -17.46 -0.28 -0.76
C GLY A 102 -16.09 -0.28 -0.09
N LEU A 103 -15.53 0.92 0.06
CA LEU A 103 -14.14 1.15 0.45
C LEU A 103 -13.77 0.51 1.80
N LEU A 104 -14.58 0.71 2.83
CA LEU A 104 -14.28 0.18 4.17
C LEU A 104 -14.36 -1.34 4.22
N GLU A 105 -15.32 -1.92 3.51
CA GLU A 105 -15.48 -3.36 3.48
C GLU A 105 -14.38 -4.05 2.67
N SER A 106 -13.93 -3.46 1.57
CA SER A 106 -12.78 -3.96 0.83
C SER A 106 -11.49 -3.91 1.66
N TYR A 107 -11.26 -2.83 2.44
CA TYR A 107 -10.17 -2.78 3.42
C TYR A 107 -10.25 -3.92 4.43
N ARG A 108 -11.43 -4.16 4.99
CA ARG A 108 -11.65 -5.23 5.98
C ARG A 108 -11.35 -6.60 5.38
N LYS A 109 -11.86 -6.90 4.19
CA LYS A 109 -11.64 -8.20 3.52
C LYS A 109 -10.17 -8.41 3.16
N ILE A 110 -9.48 -7.38 2.66
CA ILE A 110 -8.05 -7.45 2.37
C ILE A 110 -7.26 -7.69 3.67
N SER A 111 -7.53 -6.94 4.73
CA SER A 111 -6.88 -7.12 6.04
C SER A 111 -7.08 -8.54 6.59
N GLN A 112 -8.28 -9.10 6.47
CA GLN A 112 -8.54 -10.49 6.90
C GLN A 112 -7.71 -11.50 6.10
N ALA A 113 -7.59 -11.32 4.79
CA ALA A 113 -6.76 -12.19 3.95
C ALA A 113 -5.27 -12.10 4.32
N LEU A 114 -4.76 -10.89 4.55
CA LEU A 114 -3.38 -10.67 4.99
C LEU A 114 -3.12 -11.29 6.36
N LEU A 115 -4.04 -11.12 7.32
CA LEU A 115 -3.95 -11.76 8.65
C LEU A 115 -3.94 -13.28 8.55
N ALA A 116 -4.77 -13.86 7.69
CA ALA A 116 -4.77 -15.30 7.46
C ALA A 116 -3.42 -15.79 6.89
N GLY A 117 -2.80 -15.01 6.00
CA GLY A 117 -1.46 -15.28 5.49
C GLY A 117 -0.39 -15.22 6.58
N LEU A 118 -0.38 -14.16 7.39
CA LEU A 118 0.56 -13.99 8.50
C LEU A 118 0.43 -15.13 9.53
N ASN A 119 -0.79 -15.53 9.86
CA ASN A 119 -1.03 -16.66 10.76
C ASN A 119 -0.43 -17.98 10.23
N ARG A 120 -0.49 -18.22 8.93
CA ARG A 120 0.15 -19.40 8.31
C ARG A 120 1.68 -19.35 8.38
N LEU A 121 2.25 -18.15 8.45
CA LEU A 121 3.68 -17.92 8.67
C LEU A 121 4.05 -17.88 10.15
N SER A 122 3.12 -18.19 11.05
CA SER A 122 3.29 -18.12 12.51
C SER A 122 3.64 -16.72 13.02
N VAL A 123 3.28 -15.67 12.29
CA VAL A 123 3.43 -14.27 12.69
C VAL A 123 2.20 -13.86 13.50
N SER A 124 2.40 -13.50 14.76
CA SER A 124 1.32 -12.98 15.61
C SER A 124 1.00 -11.54 15.23
N ALA A 125 -0.16 -11.32 14.65
CA ALA A 125 -0.62 -9.99 14.23
C ALA A 125 -2.11 -9.81 14.52
N VAL A 126 -2.52 -8.57 14.71
CA VAL A 126 -3.91 -8.18 14.94
C VAL A 126 -4.32 -7.09 13.96
N GLY A 127 -5.53 -7.21 13.41
CA GLY A 127 -6.21 -6.20 12.63
C GLY A 127 -7.54 -5.85 13.30
N ASP A 128 -8.30 -4.91 12.75
CA ASP A 128 -9.65 -4.56 13.24
C ASP A 128 -9.72 -3.80 14.58
N ARG A 129 -8.67 -3.13 15.00
CA ARG A 129 -8.84 -2.15 16.08
C ARG A 129 -9.44 -0.87 15.50
N THR A 130 -10.69 -0.56 15.88
CA THR A 130 -11.23 0.79 15.77
C THR A 130 -10.43 1.68 16.72
N TYR A 131 -9.43 2.37 16.21
CA TYR A 131 -8.80 3.45 16.97
C TYR A 131 -9.84 4.56 17.11
N GLY A 132 -10.23 4.88 18.35
CA GLY A 132 -11.18 5.95 18.62
C GLY A 132 -10.73 7.23 17.92
N LYS A 133 -11.71 8.03 17.45
CA LYS A 133 -11.44 9.32 16.85
C LYS A 133 -10.51 10.10 17.79
N SER A 134 -9.26 10.26 17.41
CA SER A 134 -8.38 11.20 18.08
C SER A 134 -8.98 12.59 17.88
N SER A 135 -9.51 13.17 18.97
CA SER A 135 -10.13 14.49 19.00
C SER A 135 -9.10 15.60 19.20
N SER A 136 -7.88 15.43 18.73
CA SER A 136 -6.87 16.49 18.78
C SER A 136 -6.46 16.90 17.38
N ALA A 137 -6.40 18.22 17.19
CA ALA A 137 -6.06 18.92 15.97
C ALA A 137 -4.94 18.21 15.19
N LYS A 138 -5.23 17.94 13.93
CA LYS A 138 -4.33 17.33 12.96
C LYS A 138 -2.98 18.05 12.91
N GLN A 139 -2.02 17.63 13.69
CA GLN A 139 -0.64 17.70 13.23
C GLN A 139 -0.53 16.68 12.08
N ARG A 140 -0.44 17.18 10.86
CA ARG A 140 -0.16 16.37 9.69
C ARG A 140 1.24 15.81 9.87
N ASN A 141 1.34 14.58 10.37
CA ASN A 141 2.61 13.86 10.31
C ASN A 141 2.86 13.50 8.85
N PRO A 142 3.94 13.97 8.22
CA PRO A 142 4.23 13.68 6.81
C PRO A 142 4.57 12.22 6.56
N VAL A 143 4.83 11.40 7.60
CA VAL A 143 5.23 10.00 7.48
C VAL A 143 4.11 9.06 7.91
N CYS A 144 3.78 8.09 7.03
CA CYS A 144 2.59 7.24 7.14
C CYS A 144 2.67 6.17 8.24
N PHE A 145 3.86 5.72 8.64
CA PHE A 145 4.01 4.58 9.54
C PHE A 145 3.98 4.91 11.04
N GLU A 146 3.95 6.18 11.41
CA GLU A 146 3.99 6.57 12.83
C GLU A 146 2.64 6.54 13.54
N THR A 147 1.53 6.61 12.81
CA THR A 147 0.19 6.60 13.44
C THR A 147 -0.70 5.55 12.80
N PRO A 148 -1.15 4.53 13.56
CA PRO A 148 -2.07 3.52 13.02
C PRO A 148 -3.43 4.15 12.69
N SER A 149 -3.95 3.82 11.50
CA SER A 149 -5.32 4.12 11.10
C SER A 149 -6.24 2.90 11.26
N ASN A 150 -7.54 3.08 11.09
CA ASN A 150 -8.49 1.95 11.14
C ASN A 150 -8.12 0.89 10.09
N TYR A 151 -8.25 -0.39 10.46
CA TYR A 151 -7.95 -1.56 9.62
C TYR A 151 -6.48 -1.81 9.29
N GLU A 152 -5.55 -1.18 9.97
CA GLU A 152 -4.13 -1.49 9.84
C GLU A 152 -3.75 -2.74 10.66
N ILE A 153 -2.85 -3.52 10.10
CA ILE A 153 -2.36 -4.73 10.77
C ILE A 153 -1.15 -4.36 11.62
N THR A 154 -1.24 -4.72 12.90
CA THR A 154 -0.19 -4.46 13.89
C THR A 154 0.33 -5.75 14.50
N SER A 155 1.60 -5.76 14.88
CA SER A 155 2.22 -6.83 15.69
C SER A 155 2.96 -6.18 16.85
N GLN A 156 2.75 -6.69 18.06
CA GLN A 156 3.34 -6.15 19.29
C GLN A 156 3.14 -4.62 19.47
N GLY A 157 2.00 -4.10 19.01
CA GLY A 157 1.68 -2.68 19.11
C GLY A 157 2.32 -1.78 18.04
N LYS A 158 3.13 -2.34 17.14
CA LYS A 158 3.74 -1.61 16.01
C LYS A 158 3.00 -1.95 14.71
N LYS A 159 2.91 -0.97 13.80
CA LYS A 159 2.34 -1.17 12.47
C LYS A 159 3.21 -2.15 11.69
N LEU A 160 2.61 -3.26 11.25
CA LEU A 160 3.28 -4.29 10.44
C LEU A 160 2.93 -4.15 8.96
N ILE A 161 1.65 -3.90 8.64
CA ILE A 161 1.21 -3.68 7.26
C ILE A 161 0.40 -2.38 7.20
N GLY A 162 0.74 -1.53 6.23
CA GLY A 162 -0.02 -0.35 5.86
C GLY A 162 -0.59 -0.51 4.46
N SER A 163 -1.86 -0.22 4.28
CA SER A 163 -2.55 -0.28 2.99
C SER A 163 -3.20 1.05 2.65
N ALA A 164 -3.23 1.39 1.37
CA ALA A 164 -3.94 2.54 0.84
C ALA A 164 -4.71 2.12 -0.42
N GLN A 165 -5.86 2.73 -0.66
CA GLN A 165 -6.69 2.47 -1.84
C GLN A 165 -6.90 3.74 -2.66
N ALA A 166 -7.24 3.57 -3.94
CA ALA A 166 -7.64 4.61 -4.88
C ALA A 166 -9.01 4.28 -5.46
#